data_5c393b4d6340ac709b392008255a9e2b
#
_entry.id   5c393b4d6340ac709b392008255a9e2b
#
_cell.length_a   1.000
_cell.length_b   1.000
_cell.length_c   1.000
_cell.angle_alpha   90.00
_cell.angle_beta   90.00
_cell.angle_gamma   90.00
#
_symmetry.space_group_name_H-M   'P 1'
#
loop_
_entity.id
_entity.type
_entity.pdbx_description
1 polymer ?
#
loop_
_entity_poly.entity_id
_entity_poly.type
_entity_poly.pdbx_seq_one_letter_code
_entity_poly.pdbx_strand_id
1 'polypeptide(L)'
;GNKKCRIYAVCGVSQTPKIRNIERGIMSKGNMEIRKSTREDIKQIMAIFTTAKEYMAAHGNKTQWGDGYPGEEILKTDIDAGNSYVIVNNGMIVGTFSFIIGEEPTYQVIKNGKWTDDRLYGTIHRLASSGIVKGIARACFEYCIKQIDYIRIDTHKDNISMQTAIERFGFHKCGNIYVKGGAERIAYDYIS
;
A
#
# COMPACT_ATOMS: atom_id res chain seq x y z
N GLY A 1 -41.83 15.31 70.46
CA GLY A 1 -40.96 14.23 69.89
C GLY A 1 -40.65 14.49 68.41
N ASN A 2 -39.45 15.03 68.18
CA ASN A 2 -38.99 15.32 66.81
C ASN A 2 -38.58 14.05 66.09
N LYS A 3 -39.24 13.72 64.97
CA LYS A 3 -38.72 12.76 63.99
C LYS A 3 -38.11 13.51 62.82
N LYS A 4 -36.80 13.53 62.74
CA LYS A 4 -36.03 14.01 61.58
C LYS A 4 -36.17 13.01 60.43
N CYS A 5 -36.75 13.47 59.31
CA CYS A 5 -36.75 12.77 58.05
C CYS A 5 -35.42 13.05 57.35
N ARG A 6 -34.55 12.02 57.11
CA ARG A 6 -33.33 12.12 56.32
C ARG A 6 -33.67 11.94 54.86
N ILE A 7 -33.48 12.98 54.07
CA ILE A 7 -33.53 12.92 52.62
C ILE A 7 -32.16 12.51 52.14
N TYR A 8 -32.03 11.35 51.47
CA TYR A 8 -30.81 10.97 50.77
C TYR A 8 -30.81 11.62 49.39
N ALA A 9 -29.96 12.61 49.20
CA ALA A 9 -29.67 13.17 47.90
C ALA A 9 -28.79 12.17 47.14
N VAL A 10 -29.32 11.57 46.07
CA VAL A 10 -28.54 10.78 45.12
C VAL A 10 -27.85 11.75 44.18
N CYS A 11 -26.55 11.94 44.39
CA CYS A 11 -25.70 12.73 43.51
C CYS A 11 -25.41 11.87 42.26
N GLY A 12 -26.12 12.16 41.18
CA GLY A 12 -25.86 11.59 39.86
C GLY A 12 -24.57 12.21 39.29
N VAL A 13 -23.50 11.46 39.31
CA VAL A 13 -22.26 11.82 38.60
C VAL A 13 -22.46 11.47 37.14
N SER A 14 -22.74 12.48 36.33
CA SER A 14 -22.68 12.41 34.87
C SER A 14 -21.22 12.19 34.46
N GLN A 15 -20.86 10.96 34.16
CA GLN A 15 -19.58 10.66 33.51
C GLN A 15 -19.74 10.92 32.01
N THR A 16 -19.33 12.09 31.58
CA THR A 16 -19.00 12.33 30.15
C THR A 16 -17.84 11.40 29.77
N PRO A 17 -17.93 10.63 28.68
CA PRO A 17 -16.82 9.81 28.24
C PRO A 17 -15.68 10.72 27.81
N LYS A 18 -14.56 10.63 28.52
CA LYS A 18 -13.29 11.24 28.10
C LYS A 18 -12.93 10.65 26.74
N ILE A 19 -13.04 11.47 25.69
CA ILE A 19 -12.44 11.17 24.38
C ILE A 19 -10.95 11.04 24.64
N ARG A 20 -10.45 9.81 24.62
CA ARG A 20 -9.01 9.56 24.62
C ARG A 20 -8.46 10.17 23.35
N ASN A 21 -7.60 11.17 23.50
CA ASN A 21 -6.73 11.63 22.43
C ASN A 21 -6.00 10.40 21.89
N ILE A 22 -6.36 9.99 20.67
CA ILE A 22 -5.58 9.01 19.93
C ILE A 22 -4.33 9.76 19.48
N GLU A 23 -3.30 9.76 20.35
CA GLU A 23 -1.96 10.02 19.88
C GLU A 23 -1.71 9.09 18.71
N ARG A 24 -1.28 9.65 17.57
CA ARG A 24 -0.85 8.87 16.39
C ARG A 24 0.45 8.13 16.75
N GLY A 25 0.35 7.18 17.64
CA GLY A 25 1.41 6.24 17.95
C GLY A 25 1.60 5.34 16.73
N ILE A 26 2.80 5.38 16.15
CA ILE A 26 3.23 4.39 15.14
C ILE A 26 3.12 3.03 15.82
N MET A 27 2.16 2.21 15.40
CA MET A 27 2.00 0.87 15.95
C MET A 27 3.27 0.06 15.69
N SER A 28 3.73 -0.66 16.72
CA SER A 28 4.86 -1.57 16.61
C SER A 28 4.61 -2.60 15.50
N LYS A 29 5.69 -3.10 14.91
CA LYS A 29 5.70 -4.12 13.86
C LYS A 29 5.07 -5.42 14.40
N GLY A 30 3.73 -5.49 14.40
CA GLY A 30 2.98 -6.71 14.61
C GLY A 30 3.25 -7.68 13.48
N ASN A 31 2.85 -8.93 13.64
CA ASN A 31 2.98 -9.93 12.59
C ASN A 31 2.12 -9.48 11.38
N MET A 32 2.77 -9.07 10.28
CA MET A 32 2.08 -8.72 9.05
C MET A 32 1.75 -10.01 8.31
N GLU A 33 0.49 -10.20 8.01
CA GLU A 33 -0.02 -11.28 7.19
C GLU A 33 -0.37 -10.75 5.79
N ILE A 34 -0.06 -11.50 4.75
CA ILE A 34 -0.41 -11.17 3.37
C ILE A 34 -1.33 -12.25 2.83
N ARG A 35 -2.48 -11.82 2.31
CA ARG A 35 -3.45 -12.70 1.67
C ARG A 35 -4.00 -12.07 0.39
N LYS A 36 -4.61 -12.88 -0.45
CA LYS A 36 -5.38 -12.38 -1.58
C LYS A 36 -6.53 -11.50 -1.09
N SER A 37 -6.78 -10.43 -1.82
CA SER A 37 -7.95 -9.59 -1.55
C SER A 37 -9.22 -10.26 -2.08
N THR A 38 -10.32 -9.88 -1.46
CA THR A 38 -11.68 -10.29 -1.86
C THR A 38 -12.51 -9.05 -2.20
N ARG A 39 -13.71 -9.26 -2.72
CA ARG A 39 -14.62 -8.16 -3.03
C ARG A 39 -15.05 -7.35 -1.79
N GLU A 40 -15.06 -7.97 -0.61
CA GLU A 40 -15.35 -7.34 0.67
C GLU A 40 -14.28 -6.33 1.10
N ASP A 41 -13.04 -6.49 0.61
CA ASP A 41 -11.91 -5.61 0.92
C ASP A 41 -11.93 -4.31 0.09
N ILE A 42 -12.71 -4.22 -0.98
CA ILE A 42 -12.68 -3.11 -1.95
C ILE A 42 -12.77 -1.75 -1.26
N LYS A 43 -13.72 -1.58 -0.35
CA LYS A 43 -13.92 -0.31 0.35
C LYS A 43 -12.68 0.13 1.13
N GLN A 44 -12.01 -0.81 1.81
CA GLN A 44 -10.80 -0.52 2.59
C GLN A 44 -9.60 -0.25 1.68
N ILE A 45 -9.45 -1.01 0.58
CA ILE A 45 -8.40 -0.80 -0.41
C ILE A 45 -8.54 0.58 -1.08
N MET A 46 -9.76 0.97 -1.46
CA MET A 46 -10.01 2.29 -2.06
C MET A 46 -9.68 3.43 -1.09
N ALA A 47 -9.94 3.27 0.21
CA ALA A 47 -9.53 4.23 1.23
C ALA A 47 -7.99 4.33 1.33
N ILE A 48 -7.27 3.20 1.23
CA ILE A 48 -5.80 3.18 1.20
C ILE A 48 -5.27 3.88 -0.05
N PHE A 49 -5.87 3.67 -1.22
CA PHE A 49 -5.50 4.38 -2.45
C PHE A 49 -5.69 5.90 -2.30
N THR A 50 -6.77 6.34 -1.67
CA THR A 50 -7.00 7.76 -1.39
C THR A 50 -5.90 8.33 -0.49
N THR A 51 -5.60 7.68 0.63
CA THR A 51 -4.52 8.07 1.53
C THR A 51 -3.17 8.11 0.83
N ALA A 52 -2.86 7.14 -0.03
CA ALA A 52 -1.62 7.10 -0.80
C ALA A 52 -1.53 8.25 -1.81
N LYS A 53 -2.63 8.60 -2.49
CA LYS A 53 -2.69 9.76 -3.40
C LYS A 53 -2.45 11.07 -2.66
N GLU A 54 -3.10 11.27 -1.52
CA GLU A 54 -2.91 12.46 -0.67
C GLU A 54 -1.46 12.58 -0.21
N TYR A 55 -0.86 11.46 0.23
CA TYR A 55 0.55 11.43 0.63
C TYR A 55 1.47 11.80 -0.54
N MET A 56 1.28 11.20 -1.72
CA MET A 56 2.08 11.50 -2.91
C MET A 56 1.95 12.97 -3.31
N ALA A 57 0.74 13.51 -3.33
CA ALA A 57 0.50 14.92 -3.66
C ALA A 57 1.19 15.88 -2.69
N ALA A 58 1.15 15.59 -1.38
CA ALA A 58 1.81 16.37 -0.35
C ALA A 58 3.35 16.33 -0.44
N HIS A 59 3.92 15.28 -1.07
CA HIS A 59 5.37 15.08 -1.23
C HIS A 59 5.87 15.32 -2.67
N GLY A 60 5.15 16.12 -3.46
CA GLY A 60 5.61 16.56 -4.78
C GLY A 60 5.26 15.64 -5.95
N ASN A 61 4.72 14.45 -5.69
CA ASN A 61 4.34 13.47 -6.71
C ASN A 61 2.83 13.50 -6.98
N LYS A 62 2.37 14.52 -7.72
CA LYS A 62 0.94 14.74 -8.00
C LYS A 62 0.42 13.97 -9.21
N THR A 63 1.30 13.45 -10.06
CA THR A 63 0.95 12.98 -11.41
C THR A 63 1.07 11.47 -11.60
N GLN A 64 1.70 10.74 -10.69
CA GLN A 64 1.88 9.28 -10.84
C GLN A 64 0.55 8.55 -10.91
N TRP A 65 -0.39 8.92 -10.05
CA TRP A 65 -1.74 8.41 -10.03
C TRP A 65 -2.70 9.54 -10.34
N GLY A 66 -3.00 9.72 -11.62
CA GLY A 66 -3.92 10.75 -12.11
C GLY A 66 -5.36 10.50 -11.70
N ASP A 67 -6.26 11.34 -12.20
CA ASP A 67 -7.70 11.28 -11.92
C ASP A 67 -8.27 9.90 -12.21
N GLY A 68 -8.96 9.33 -11.21
CA GLY A 68 -9.60 8.03 -11.31
C GLY A 68 -8.69 6.80 -11.23
N TYR A 69 -7.36 6.95 -11.25
CA TYR A 69 -6.43 5.80 -11.12
C TYR A 69 -5.73 5.78 -9.75
N PRO A 70 -5.53 4.59 -9.14
CA PRO A 70 -6.26 3.36 -9.41
C PRO A 70 -7.71 3.52 -9.02
N GLY A 71 -8.63 3.04 -9.89
CA GLY A 71 -10.07 3.05 -9.65
C GLY A 71 -10.58 1.69 -9.22
N GLU A 72 -11.87 1.64 -8.85
CA GLU A 72 -12.52 0.41 -8.39
C GLU A 72 -12.55 -0.69 -9.47
N GLU A 73 -12.70 -0.32 -10.76
CA GLU A 73 -12.79 -1.28 -11.84
C GLU A 73 -11.48 -2.06 -12.07
N ILE A 74 -10.32 -1.37 -12.01
CA ILE A 74 -9.04 -2.07 -12.12
C ILE A 74 -8.78 -2.96 -10.91
N LEU A 75 -9.22 -2.52 -9.71
CA LEU A 75 -9.13 -3.32 -8.50
C LEU A 75 -9.98 -4.59 -8.61
N LYS A 76 -11.22 -4.49 -9.09
CA LYS A 76 -12.08 -5.66 -9.35
C LYS A 76 -11.45 -6.63 -10.35
N THR A 77 -10.87 -6.11 -11.43
CA THR A 77 -10.14 -6.92 -12.41
C THR A 77 -8.99 -7.67 -11.77
N ASP A 78 -8.18 -7.00 -10.94
CA ASP A 78 -7.07 -7.63 -10.24
C ASP A 78 -7.54 -8.69 -9.23
N ILE A 79 -8.65 -8.44 -8.52
CA ILE A 79 -9.24 -9.40 -7.56
C ILE A 79 -9.73 -10.65 -8.32
N ASP A 80 -10.48 -10.47 -9.38
CA ASP A 80 -11.04 -11.58 -10.17
C ASP A 80 -9.96 -12.43 -10.83
N ALA A 81 -8.85 -11.81 -11.25
CA ALA A 81 -7.66 -12.49 -11.75
C ALA A 81 -6.80 -13.13 -10.65
N GLY A 82 -7.12 -12.92 -9.37
CA GLY A 82 -6.33 -13.39 -8.24
C GLY A 82 -4.97 -12.71 -8.08
N ASN A 83 -4.81 -11.52 -8.61
CA ASN A 83 -3.56 -10.74 -8.62
C ASN A 83 -3.54 -9.63 -7.55
N SER A 84 -4.64 -9.40 -6.84
CA SER A 84 -4.72 -8.38 -5.80
C SER A 84 -4.48 -8.98 -4.42
N TYR A 85 -3.70 -8.27 -3.59
CA TYR A 85 -3.31 -8.69 -2.25
C TYR A 85 -3.50 -7.58 -1.24
N VAL A 86 -3.80 -7.96 -0.01
CA VAL A 86 -3.82 -7.07 1.16
C VAL A 86 -2.77 -7.48 2.17
N ILE A 87 -2.20 -6.49 2.83
CA ILE A 87 -1.30 -6.64 3.98
C ILE A 87 -2.12 -6.32 5.22
N VAL A 88 -2.25 -7.29 6.11
CA VAL A 88 -3.04 -7.22 7.33
C VAL A 88 -2.10 -7.14 8.53
N ASN A 89 -2.35 -6.24 9.45
CA ASN A 89 -1.65 -6.14 10.72
C ASN A 89 -2.67 -6.05 11.86
N ASN A 90 -2.63 -7.00 12.78
CA ASN A 90 -3.59 -7.09 13.89
C ASN A 90 -5.06 -7.01 13.43
N GLY A 91 -5.41 -7.75 12.36
CA GLY A 91 -6.76 -7.81 11.81
C GLY A 91 -7.19 -6.60 10.96
N MET A 92 -6.35 -5.58 10.82
CA MET A 92 -6.63 -4.41 9.98
C MET A 92 -5.85 -4.46 8.67
N ILE A 93 -6.48 -4.11 7.56
CA ILE A 93 -5.79 -3.92 6.28
C ILE A 93 -4.99 -2.61 6.35
N VAL A 94 -3.67 -2.71 6.24
CA VAL A 94 -2.71 -1.60 6.36
C VAL A 94 -1.95 -1.30 5.09
N GLY A 95 -2.09 -2.17 4.08
CA GLY A 95 -1.48 -1.99 2.77
C GLY A 95 -2.14 -2.88 1.73
N THR A 96 -1.87 -2.58 0.46
CA THR A 96 -2.35 -3.36 -0.68
C THR A 96 -1.35 -3.26 -1.83
N PHE A 97 -1.35 -4.27 -2.70
CA PHE A 97 -0.58 -4.29 -3.94
C PHE A 97 -1.19 -5.28 -4.93
N SER A 98 -0.85 -5.12 -6.20
CA SER A 98 -1.10 -6.14 -7.20
C SER A 98 0.21 -6.81 -7.58
N PHE A 99 0.18 -8.14 -7.78
CA PHE A 99 1.33 -8.91 -8.20
C PHE A 99 0.94 -9.85 -9.33
N ILE A 100 1.58 -9.66 -10.48
CA ILE A 100 1.25 -10.36 -11.72
C ILE A 100 2.50 -11.10 -12.20
N ILE A 101 2.42 -12.42 -12.34
CA ILE A 101 3.49 -13.23 -12.95
C ILE A 101 3.17 -13.39 -14.42
N GLY A 102 4.08 -12.94 -15.28
CA GLY A 102 3.93 -12.95 -16.72
C GLY A 102 4.44 -11.68 -17.37
N GLU A 103 4.21 -11.58 -18.68
CA GLU A 103 4.61 -10.39 -19.44
C GLU A 103 3.76 -9.19 -19.08
N GLU A 104 4.42 -8.06 -18.81
CA GLU A 104 3.80 -6.75 -18.66
C GLU A 104 4.01 -5.96 -19.96
N PRO A 105 2.95 -5.63 -20.71
CA PRO A 105 3.08 -4.99 -22.02
C PRO A 105 3.90 -3.69 -22.01
N THR A 106 3.80 -2.91 -20.92
CA THR A 106 4.53 -1.64 -20.78
C THR A 106 6.02 -1.85 -20.48
N TYR A 107 6.44 -3.08 -20.17
CA TYR A 107 7.84 -3.43 -19.87
C TYR A 107 8.60 -4.04 -21.05
N GLN A 108 7.93 -4.23 -22.18
CA GLN A 108 8.57 -4.77 -23.40
C GLN A 108 9.60 -3.80 -23.98
N VAL A 109 9.38 -2.49 -23.82
CA VAL A 109 10.31 -1.46 -24.29
C VAL A 109 10.90 -0.71 -23.10
N ILE A 110 12.20 -0.89 -22.89
CA ILE A 110 13.00 -0.14 -21.93
C ILE A 110 13.97 0.78 -22.66
N LYS A 111 14.12 2.04 -22.20
CA LYS A 111 15.08 3.00 -22.74
C LYS A 111 16.12 3.37 -21.69
N ASN A 112 17.24 3.90 -22.16
CA ASN A 112 18.37 4.34 -21.30
C ASN A 112 18.91 3.25 -20.38
N GLY A 113 18.80 1.99 -20.84
CA GLY A 113 19.29 0.83 -20.10
C GLY A 113 18.66 -0.47 -20.61
N LYS A 114 18.67 -1.50 -19.78
CA LYS A 114 18.15 -2.83 -20.09
C LYS A 114 17.73 -3.56 -18.83
N TRP A 115 16.81 -4.50 -18.95
CA TRP A 115 16.52 -5.47 -17.89
C TRP A 115 17.72 -6.38 -17.65
N THR A 116 17.87 -6.86 -16.42
CA THR A 116 18.99 -7.74 -16.04
C THR A 116 18.85 -9.13 -16.67
N ASP A 117 17.62 -9.61 -16.87
CA ASP A 117 17.30 -10.94 -17.40
C ASP A 117 16.02 -10.88 -18.25
N ASP A 118 15.83 -11.85 -19.15
CA ASP A 118 14.66 -12.00 -20.03
C ASP A 118 13.74 -13.17 -19.61
N ARG A 119 14.07 -13.85 -18.49
CA ARG A 119 13.24 -14.94 -17.96
C ARG A 119 11.89 -14.46 -17.47
N LEU A 120 10.99 -15.41 -17.18
CA LEU A 120 9.71 -15.13 -16.55
C LEU A 120 9.89 -14.31 -15.26
N TYR A 121 9.07 -13.29 -15.09
CA TYR A 121 9.15 -12.36 -13.95
C TYR A 121 7.79 -12.08 -13.34
N GLY A 122 7.81 -11.59 -12.10
CA GLY A 122 6.64 -11.01 -11.45
C GLY A 122 6.71 -9.49 -11.45
N THR A 123 5.59 -8.83 -11.69
CA THR A 123 5.49 -7.36 -11.65
C THR A 123 4.67 -6.92 -10.45
N ILE A 124 5.21 -5.98 -9.67
CA ILE A 124 4.51 -5.35 -8.56
C ILE A 124 3.89 -4.04 -9.05
N HIS A 125 2.56 -3.95 -8.91
CA HIS A 125 1.79 -2.76 -9.27
C HIS A 125 0.99 -2.23 -8.08
N ARG A 126 0.66 -0.94 -8.09
CA ARG A 126 -0.30 -0.30 -7.18
C ARG A 126 -0.02 -0.53 -5.70
N LEU A 127 1.27 -0.66 -5.34
CA LEU A 127 1.68 -0.78 -3.95
C LEU A 127 1.33 0.50 -3.18
N ALA A 128 0.50 0.34 -2.16
CA ALA A 128 0.00 1.43 -1.33
C ALA A 128 -0.03 1.07 0.15
N SER A 129 0.17 2.08 0.98
CA SER A 129 0.16 1.98 2.44
C SER A 129 -0.91 2.90 3.03
N SER A 130 -1.54 2.47 4.11
CA SER A 130 -2.42 3.31 4.93
C SER A 130 -1.67 4.39 5.72
N GLY A 131 -0.34 4.30 5.79
CA GLY A 131 0.49 5.18 6.60
C GLY A 131 0.50 4.88 8.11
N ILE A 132 -0.33 3.92 8.58
CA ILE A 132 -0.46 3.58 10.00
C ILE A 132 0.72 2.73 10.48
N VAL A 133 1.23 1.83 9.63
CA VAL A 133 2.30 0.89 9.95
C VAL A 133 3.48 1.08 8.99
N LYS A 134 4.70 1.03 9.51
CA LYS A 134 5.92 1.08 8.69
C LYS A 134 6.26 -0.29 8.12
N GLY A 135 7.00 -0.31 7.00
CA GLY A 135 7.55 -1.54 6.42
C GLY A 135 6.63 -2.24 5.43
N ILE A 136 5.56 -1.60 4.98
CA ILE A 136 4.60 -2.15 4.01
C ILE A 136 5.29 -2.56 2.69
N ALA A 137 6.12 -1.68 2.12
CA ALA A 137 6.85 -2.00 0.88
C ALA A 137 7.78 -3.20 1.07
N ARG A 138 8.52 -3.25 2.18
CA ARG A 138 9.41 -4.38 2.50
C ARG A 138 8.62 -5.69 2.62
N ALA A 139 7.49 -5.69 3.33
CA ALA A 139 6.64 -6.88 3.47
C ALA A 139 6.12 -7.37 2.11
N CYS A 140 5.71 -6.45 1.23
CA CYS A 140 5.34 -6.75 -0.16
C CYS A 140 6.50 -7.42 -0.90
N PHE A 141 7.70 -6.84 -0.89
CA PHE A 141 8.85 -7.37 -1.60
C PHE A 141 9.26 -8.74 -1.08
N GLU A 142 9.35 -8.91 0.24
CA GLU A 142 9.66 -10.20 0.89
C GLU A 142 8.61 -11.29 0.57
N TYR A 143 7.36 -10.92 0.36
CA TYR A 143 6.32 -11.85 -0.08
C TYR A 143 6.52 -12.25 -1.56
N CYS A 144 6.72 -11.26 -2.45
CA CYS A 144 6.81 -11.49 -3.88
C CYS A 144 8.04 -12.32 -4.27
N ILE A 145 9.22 -12.10 -3.65
CA ILE A 145 10.43 -12.89 -3.93
C ILE A 145 10.31 -14.38 -3.54
N LYS A 146 9.35 -14.72 -2.67
CA LYS A 146 9.05 -16.12 -2.34
C LYS A 146 8.16 -16.80 -3.39
N GLN A 147 7.53 -16.02 -4.28
CA GLN A 147 6.65 -16.55 -5.33
C GLN A 147 7.41 -16.80 -6.63
N ILE A 148 8.40 -15.97 -6.92
CA ILE A 148 9.26 -16.05 -8.10
C ILE A 148 10.58 -15.34 -7.83
N ASP A 149 11.67 -15.83 -8.40
CA ASP A 149 13.04 -15.35 -8.17
C ASP A 149 13.44 -14.10 -8.98
N TYR A 150 12.59 -13.64 -9.92
CA TYR A 150 12.82 -12.44 -10.70
C TYR A 150 11.63 -11.51 -10.67
N ILE A 151 11.84 -10.29 -10.20
CA ILE A 151 10.78 -9.30 -9.99
C ILE A 151 11.14 -8.00 -10.66
N ARG A 152 10.16 -7.37 -11.30
CA ARG A 152 10.24 -6.03 -11.87
C ARG A 152 9.25 -5.08 -11.20
N ILE A 153 9.61 -3.82 -11.10
CA ILE A 153 8.78 -2.75 -10.54
C ILE A 153 9.14 -1.42 -11.20
N ASP A 154 8.19 -0.52 -11.29
CA ASP A 154 8.44 0.85 -11.72
C ASP A 154 7.90 1.88 -10.72
N THR A 155 8.43 3.09 -10.80
CA THR A 155 7.90 4.23 -10.05
C THR A 155 8.16 5.55 -10.75
N HIS A 156 7.40 6.58 -10.38
CA HIS A 156 7.60 7.93 -10.92
C HIS A 156 8.87 8.58 -10.35
N LYS A 157 9.52 9.44 -11.13
CA LYS A 157 10.73 10.17 -10.73
C LYS A 157 10.54 11.01 -9.47
N ASP A 158 9.33 11.51 -9.23
CA ASP A 158 8.99 12.32 -8.05
C ASP A 158 8.57 11.48 -6.83
N ASN A 159 8.46 10.16 -6.97
CA ASN A 159 8.13 9.27 -5.86
C ASN A 159 9.39 8.84 -5.10
N ILE A 160 10.04 9.78 -4.44
CA ILE A 160 11.29 9.56 -3.72
C ILE A 160 11.14 8.49 -2.62
N SER A 161 10.01 8.46 -1.94
CA SER A 161 9.73 7.47 -0.90
C SER A 161 9.75 6.05 -1.46
N MET A 162 9.15 5.82 -2.62
CA MET A 162 9.12 4.50 -3.25
C MET A 162 10.50 4.15 -3.82
N GLN A 163 11.18 5.06 -4.51
CA GLN A 163 12.57 4.83 -4.98
C GLN A 163 13.47 4.40 -3.82
N THR A 164 13.42 5.14 -2.70
CA THR A 164 14.19 4.79 -1.50
C THR A 164 13.87 3.39 -0.97
N ALA A 165 12.59 3.01 -0.94
CA ALA A 165 12.17 1.69 -0.47
C ALA A 165 12.67 0.57 -1.40
N ILE A 166 12.56 0.76 -2.70
CA ILE A 166 13.01 -0.16 -3.76
C ILE A 166 14.53 -0.36 -3.67
N GLU A 167 15.29 0.74 -3.66
CA GLU A 167 16.76 0.69 -3.65
C GLU A 167 17.32 0.12 -2.33
N ARG A 168 16.73 0.47 -1.19
CA ARG A 168 17.11 -0.10 0.12
C ARG A 168 16.82 -1.60 0.24
N PHE A 169 15.88 -2.11 -0.50
CA PHE A 169 15.61 -3.55 -0.53
C PHE A 169 16.64 -4.30 -1.36
N GLY A 170 17.27 -3.64 -2.33
CA GLY A 170 18.30 -4.20 -3.18
C GLY A 170 17.92 -4.34 -4.66
N PHE A 171 16.83 -3.73 -5.08
CA PHE A 171 16.50 -3.65 -6.51
C PHE A 171 17.54 -2.79 -7.24
N HIS A 172 17.83 -3.17 -8.49
CA HIS A 172 18.71 -2.43 -9.39
C HIS A 172 17.90 -1.55 -10.34
N LYS A 173 18.39 -0.33 -10.54
CA LYS A 173 17.83 0.57 -11.55
C LYS A 173 18.23 0.11 -12.93
N CYS A 174 17.26 -0.17 -13.81
CA CYS A 174 17.48 -0.75 -15.13
C CYS A 174 17.40 0.25 -16.27
N GLY A 175 16.61 1.30 -16.13
CA GLY A 175 16.34 2.27 -17.18
C GLY A 175 14.98 2.92 -17.02
N ASN A 176 14.34 3.26 -18.13
CA ASN A 176 13.04 3.92 -18.15
C ASN A 176 12.05 3.15 -19.02
N ILE A 177 10.82 3.02 -18.54
CA ILE A 177 9.67 2.48 -19.29
C ILE A 177 8.61 3.57 -19.45
N TYR A 178 7.63 3.32 -20.30
CA TYR A 178 6.54 4.25 -20.56
C TYR A 178 5.21 3.54 -20.36
N VAL A 179 4.44 4.00 -19.36
CA VAL A 179 3.13 3.45 -19.08
C VAL A 179 2.08 3.94 -20.09
N LYS A 180 0.89 3.36 -20.07
CA LYS A 180 -0.22 3.78 -20.91
C LYS A 180 -0.45 5.30 -20.76
N GLY A 181 -0.47 6.02 -21.89
CA GLY A 181 -0.53 7.49 -21.90
C GLY A 181 0.82 8.17 -22.03
N GLY A 182 1.93 7.40 -22.12
CA GLY A 182 3.28 7.91 -22.42
C GLY A 182 4.03 8.49 -21.23
N ALA A 183 3.50 8.37 -20.02
CA ALA A 183 4.20 8.85 -18.83
C ALA A 183 5.41 7.96 -18.51
N GLU A 184 6.57 8.63 -18.35
CA GLU A 184 7.83 7.97 -18.04
C GLU A 184 7.86 7.44 -16.60
N ARG A 185 8.46 6.26 -16.41
CA ARG A 185 8.72 5.63 -15.12
C ARG A 185 10.16 5.15 -15.04
N ILE A 186 10.74 5.19 -13.86
CA ILE A 186 12.02 4.55 -13.57
C ILE A 186 11.75 3.07 -13.33
N ALA A 187 12.44 2.23 -14.08
CA ALA A 187 12.31 0.79 -14.04
C ALA A 187 13.39 0.16 -13.15
N TYR A 188 13.01 -0.80 -12.34
CA TYR A 188 13.88 -1.53 -11.43
C TYR A 188 13.60 -3.02 -11.53
N ASP A 189 14.63 -3.84 -11.31
CA ASP A 189 14.48 -5.28 -11.14
C ASP A 189 15.25 -5.84 -9.94
N TYR A 190 14.90 -7.06 -9.55
CA TYR A 190 15.52 -7.80 -8.46
C TYR A 190 15.57 -9.28 -8.80
N ILE A 191 16.72 -9.91 -8.60
CA ILE A 191 16.93 -11.35 -8.68
C ILE A 191 17.31 -11.85 -7.28
N SER A 192 16.53 -12.79 -6.75
CA SER A 192 16.78 -13.44 -5.44
C SER A 192 17.78 -14.58 -5.55
#